data_826ff4c54656b6b59890ca1053334902
#
_entry.id   826ff4c54656b6b59890ca1053334902
#
_cell.length_a   1.000
_cell.length_b   1.000
_cell.length_c   1.000
_cell.angle_alpha   90.00
_cell.angle_beta   90.00
_cell.angle_gamma   90.00
#
_symmetry.space_group_name_H-M   'P 1'
#
loop_
_entity.id
_entity.type
_entity.pdbx_description
1 polymer ?
#
loop_
_entity_poly.entity_id
_entity_poly.type
_entity_poly.pdbx_seq_one_letter_code
_entity_poly.pdbx_strand_id
1 'polypeptide(L)'
;MPGKPLPGSVITRQAWALNCRGMQKPSIPPTGKSSRKVSDPSKAQAAKPAQLIEELRPGQSIELLKELHILTREGKLNQDTRRKLKQVYHLYQFIEPLLNEVSASGQGFTLADHGAGKSYLGFILYDLFFNVAHQGQKTAGHIYGIETRAELVDKSRALAGRLGFARMSFLNLSVQQATASAELPPTVDIVTALHACDTATDDAIAFGLAKQARHMVLVPCCQAVVAGVLKKSRALNLNKTPLAELWRHPLHTREFGSQITNVLRCLQLEASGYNVTVTELVGWEHSMKNELILASRPATPNAAKTRAAQERLQQVLQELGLAELGKRFAVSAAA
;
A
#
# COMPACT_ATOMS: atom_id res chain seq x y z
N MET A 1 28.92 1.30 -47.33
CA MET A 1 28.16 2.46 -46.83
C MET A 1 27.35 1.99 -45.60
N PRO A 2 27.61 2.48 -44.39
CA PRO A 2 26.88 2.07 -43.19
C PRO A 2 25.66 2.93 -42.99
N GLY A 3 24.50 2.28 -42.72
CA GLY A 3 23.21 2.92 -42.49
C GLY A 3 23.15 3.57 -41.10
N LYS A 4 22.52 4.74 -41.06
CA LYS A 4 22.28 5.54 -39.87
C LYS A 4 21.29 4.84 -38.88
N PRO A 5 21.50 4.92 -37.59
CA PRO A 5 20.51 4.44 -36.62
C PRO A 5 19.36 5.44 -36.46
N LEU A 6 18.14 4.90 -36.27
CA LEU A 6 16.92 5.63 -35.97
C LEU A 6 16.94 6.15 -34.52
N PRO A 7 16.33 7.31 -34.19
CA PRO A 7 16.33 7.86 -32.87
C PRO A 7 15.37 7.10 -31.95
N GLY A 8 15.93 6.52 -30.88
CA GLY A 8 15.18 5.90 -29.80
C GLY A 8 14.42 6.94 -28.99
N SER A 9 13.11 6.79 -28.87
CA SER A 9 12.25 7.55 -27.99
C SER A 9 12.62 7.28 -26.52
N VAL A 10 13.18 8.27 -25.86
CA VAL A 10 13.41 8.28 -24.42
C VAL A 10 12.06 8.47 -23.72
N ILE A 11 11.45 7.37 -23.26
CA ILE A 11 10.30 7.44 -22.37
C ILE A 11 10.82 7.77 -20.98
N THR A 12 10.55 8.97 -20.53
CA THR A 12 11.00 9.54 -19.27
C THR A 12 10.38 8.85 -18.06
N ARG A 13 11.27 8.36 -17.19
CA ARG A 13 11.05 7.72 -15.87
C ARG A 13 10.46 8.65 -14.79
N GLN A 14 9.56 9.56 -15.10
CA GLN A 14 9.25 10.64 -14.15
C GLN A 14 7.89 10.61 -13.45
N ALA A 15 7.03 9.65 -13.67
CA ALA A 15 5.66 9.74 -13.14
C ALA A 15 5.45 9.15 -11.71
N TRP A 16 6.35 8.30 -11.19
CA TRP A 16 6.12 7.59 -9.90
C TRP A 16 7.13 7.89 -8.78
N ALA A 17 8.26 8.51 -9.11
CA ALA A 17 9.34 8.78 -8.14
C ALA A 17 9.23 10.13 -7.40
N LEU A 18 8.26 10.97 -7.71
CA LEU A 18 8.18 12.37 -7.24
C LEU A 18 7.64 12.57 -5.82
N ASN A 19 7.25 11.51 -5.12
CA ASN A 19 6.76 11.64 -3.74
C ASN A 19 7.80 11.34 -2.64
N CYS A 20 9.05 11.03 -2.98
CA CYS A 20 10.05 10.62 -1.99
C CYS A 20 11.22 11.59 -1.76
N ARG A 21 11.26 12.76 -2.43
CA ARG A 21 12.35 13.74 -2.17
C ARG A 21 11.78 15.14 -2.01
N GLY A 22 12.14 15.78 -0.88
CA GLY A 22 11.85 17.17 -0.60
C GLY A 22 12.51 18.10 -1.62
N MET A 23 11.72 18.97 -2.24
CA MET A 23 12.23 20.03 -3.13
C MET A 23 12.40 21.32 -2.38
N GLN A 24 13.64 21.81 -2.34
CA GLN A 24 13.95 23.21 -2.04
C GLN A 24 13.44 24.09 -3.18
N LYS A 25 12.79 25.19 -2.83
CA LYS A 25 12.30 26.21 -3.78
C LYS A 25 13.42 27.14 -4.24
N PRO A 26 13.50 27.51 -5.52
CA PRO A 26 14.30 28.66 -5.93
C PRO A 26 13.54 29.96 -5.66
N SER A 27 14.27 30.97 -5.15
CA SER A 27 13.83 32.33 -4.88
C SER A 27 13.76 33.14 -6.18
N ILE A 28 12.68 33.91 -6.39
CA ILE A 28 12.53 34.91 -7.45
C ILE A 28 12.31 36.28 -6.78
N PRO A 29 13.02 37.34 -7.23
CA PRO A 29 12.91 38.67 -6.64
C PRO A 29 11.71 39.49 -7.14
N PRO A 30 11.30 40.56 -6.44
CA PRO A 30 10.07 41.27 -6.70
C PRO A 30 10.25 42.47 -7.65
N THR A 31 9.33 42.67 -8.57
CA THR A 31 9.13 44.00 -9.19
C THR A 31 7.65 44.23 -9.53
N GLY A 32 7.17 45.43 -9.22
CA GLY A 32 6.09 46.06 -9.96
C GLY A 32 4.83 46.44 -9.19
N LYS A 33 4.72 47.70 -8.86
CA LYS A 33 3.55 48.39 -8.32
C LYS A 33 2.35 48.36 -9.32
N SER A 34 1.12 48.14 -8.85
CA SER A 34 -0.07 48.76 -9.46
C SER A 34 -1.27 48.76 -8.52
N SER A 35 -1.74 49.96 -8.23
CA SER A 35 -3.08 50.51 -7.92
C SER A 35 -4.19 49.60 -7.36
N ARG A 36 -4.60 49.94 -6.12
CA ARG A 36 -5.83 49.56 -5.47
C ARG A 36 -7.02 50.06 -6.26
N LYS A 37 -7.96 49.13 -6.62
CA LYS A 37 -9.38 49.43 -6.78
C LYS A 37 -10.12 48.83 -5.60
N VAL A 38 -10.78 49.69 -4.85
CA VAL A 38 -11.74 49.36 -3.80
C VAL A 38 -12.97 48.79 -4.51
N SER A 39 -13.37 47.59 -4.23
CA SER A 39 -14.64 46.99 -4.68
C SER A 39 -15.52 46.71 -3.49
N ASP A 40 -16.74 47.15 -3.62
CA ASP A 40 -17.94 47.17 -2.80
C ASP A 40 -18.27 45.78 -2.18
N PRO A 41 -18.60 45.64 -0.85
CA PRO A 41 -18.83 44.37 -0.18
C PRO A 41 -20.28 43.91 -0.18
N SER A 42 -21.03 44.04 -1.29
CA SER A 42 -22.44 43.64 -1.33
C SER A 42 -22.83 42.72 -2.49
N LYS A 43 -22.03 41.67 -2.76
CA LYS A 43 -22.49 40.53 -3.55
C LYS A 43 -21.96 39.24 -2.93
N ALA A 44 -22.66 38.79 -1.88
CA ALA A 44 -22.57 37.40 -1.48
C ALA A 44 -23.12 36.56 -2.66
N GLN A 45 -22.21 36.05 -3.50
CA GLN A 45 -22.57 35.05 -4.50
C GLN A 45 -22.96 33.79 -3.73
N ALA A 46 -24.24 33.43 -3.81
CA ALA A 46 -24.76 32.14 -3.40
C ALA A 46 -23.87 31.05 -4.06
N ALA A 47 -23.27 30.19 -3.25
CA ALA A 47 -22.48 29.06 -3.72
C ALA A 47 -23.37 28.26 -4.67
N LYS A 48 -22.95 28.14 -5.94
CA LYS A 48 -23.59 27.23 -6.90
C LYS A 48 -23.60 25.84 -6.27
N PRO A 49 -24.72 25.08 -6.34
CA PRO A 49 -24.75 23.72 -5.86
C PRO A 49 -23.58 22.94 -6.50
N ALA A 50 -22.80 22.22 -5.68
CA ALA A 50 -21.69 21.40 -6.15
C ALA A 50 -22.24 20.48 -7.25
N GLN A 51 -21.75 20.63 -8.48
CA GLN A 51 -22.06 19.68 -9.54
C GLN A 51 -21.65 18.30 -9.04
N LEU A 52 -22.63 17.40 -8.92
CA LEU A 52 -22.38 15.99 -8.62
C LEU A 52 -21.37 15.47 -9.67
N ILE A 53 -20.21 15.06 -9.21
CA ILE A 53 -19.21 14.43 -10.07
C ILE A 53 -19.69 12.99 -10.23
N GLU A 54 -20.16 12.65 -11.42
CA GLU A 54 -20.81 11.37 -11.75
C GLU A 54 -19.95 10.14 -11.39
N GLU A 55 -18.62 10.30 -11.40
CA GLU A 55 -17.69 9.22 -11.08
C GLU A 55 -17.50 8.98 -9.57
N LEU A 56 -17.99 9.86 -8.70
CA LEU A 56 -17.87 9.70 -7.25
C LEU A 56 -19.06 8.91 -6.69
N ARG A 57 -18.80 8.10 -5.68
CA ARG A 57 -19.86 7.44 -4.93
C ARG A 57 -20.62 8.50 -4.09
N PRO A 58 -21.97 8.45 -4.05
CA PRO A 58 -22.74 9.36 -3.19
C PRO A 58 -22.26 9.25 -1.73
N GLY A 59 -22.10 10.40 -1.08
CA GLY A 59 -21.63 10.44 0.33
C GLY A 59 -20.12 10.52 0.53
N GLN A 60 -19.30 10.37 -0.53
CA GLN A 60 -17.86 10.53 -0.40
C GLN A 60 -17.46 11.97 -0.01
N SER A 61 -16.46 12.08 0.84
CA SER A 61 -15.90 13.34 1.30
C SER A 61 -15.11 14.05 0.19
N ILE A 62 -15.67 15.10 -0.38
CA ILE A 62 -15.01 15.95 -1.37
C ILE A 62 -13.74 16.60 -0.78
N GLU A 63 -13.79 17.00 0.49
CA GLU A 63 -12.64 17.58 1.19
C GLU A 63 -11.50 16.56 1.28
N LEU A 64 -11.78 15.31 1.70
CA LEU A 64 -10.80 14.24 1.72
C LEU A 64 -10.17 14.04 0.34
N LEU A 65 -10.98 13.93 -0.70
CA LEU A 65 -10.50 13.67 -2.06
C LEU A 65 -9.61 14.81 -2.60
N LYS A 66 -9.85 16.06 -2.18
CA LYS A 66 -8.96 17.19 -2.47
C LYS A 66 -7.64 17.08 -1.70
N GLU A 67 -7.68 16.78 -0.41
CA GLU A 67 -6.47 16.61 0.41
C GLU A 67 -5.58 15.46 -0.08
N LEU A 68 -6.18 14.39 -0.57
CA LEU A 68 -5.48 13.26 -1.17
C LEU A 68 -5.07 13.50 -2.65
N HIS A 69 -5.34 14.68 -3.19
CA HIS A 69 -5.07 15.03 -4.60
C HIS A 69 -5.71 14.07 -5.61
N ILE A 70 -6.85 13.49 -5.25
CA ILE A 70 -7.74 12.75 -6.16
C ILE A 70 -8.66 13.73 -6.88
N LEU A 71 -9.03 14.84 -6.24
CA LEU A 71 -9.67 15.98 -6.88
C LEU A 71 -8.70 17.16 -6.94
N THR A 72 -8.88 18.03 -7.93
CA THR A 72 -8.18 19.31 -7.94
C THR A 72 -8.69 20.20 -6.79
N ARG A 73 -8.01 21.30 -6.50
CA ARG A 73 -8.45 22.26 -5.46
C ARG A 73 -9.85 22.80 -5.74
N GLU A 74 -10.21 22.93 -7.02
CA GLU A 74 -11.54 23.36 -7.48
C GLU A 74 -12.59 22.23 -7.43
N GLY A 75 -12.19 21.01 -7.01
CA GLY A 75 -13.09 19.86 -6.90
C GLY A 75 -13.38 19.19 -8.24
N LYS A 76 -12.50 19.28 -9.23
CA LYS A 76 -12.67 18.65 -10.56
C LYS A 76 -11.80 17.43 -10.71
N LEU A 77 -12.25 16.50 -11.57
CA LEU A 77 -11.45 15.37 -12.05
C LEU A 77 -10.74 15.75 -13.36
N ASN A 78 -9.46 15.53 -13.43
CA ASN A 78 -8.69 15.48 -14.67
C ASN A 78 -8.33 14.03 -15.02
N GLN A 79 -7.65 13.79 -16.14
CA GLN A 79 -7.30 12.44 -16.59
C GLN A 79 -6.46 11.66 -15.56
N ASP A 80 -5.52 12.33 -14.91
CA ASP A 80 -4.62 11.72 -13.92
C ASP A 80 -5.36 11.37 -12.63
N THR A 81 -6.23 12.27 -12.16
CA THR A 81 -7.04 12.06 -10.97
C THR A 81 -8.12 10.99 -11.18
N ARG A 82 -8.69 10.87 -12.39
CA ARG A 82 -9.58 9.75 -12.75
C ARG A 82 -8.89 8.39 -12.67
N ARG A 83 -7.63 8.29 -13.13
CA ARG A 83 -6.84 7.06 -12.99
C ARG A 83 -6.65 6.68 -11.52
N LYS A 84 -6.26 7.66 -10.68
CA LYS A 84 -6.12 7.44 -9.22
C LYS A 84 -7.42 6.98 -8.57
N LEU A 85 -8.54 7.60 -8.92
CA LEU A 85 -9.85 7.22 -8.40
C LEU A 85 -10.23 5.78 -8.80
N LYS A 86 -10.02 5.39 -10.06
CA LYS A 86 -10.24 4.01 -10.52
C LYS A 86 -9.39 3.00 -9.74
N GLN A 87 -8.10 3.30 -9.52
CA GLN A 87 -7.20 2.45 -8.73
C GLN A 87 -7.69 2.27 -7.29
N VAL A 88 -8.13 3.37 -6.67
CA VAL A 88 -8.69 3.37 -5.31
C VAL A 88 -9.93 2.49 -5.22
N TYR A 89 -10.87 2.66 -6.16
CA TYR A 89 -12.09 1.86 -6.16
C TYR A 89 -11.81 0.39 -6.45
N HIS A 90 -10.87 0.11 -7.33
CA HIS A 90 -10.47 -1.26 -7.61
C HIS A 90 -9.84 -1.94 -6.39
N LEU A 91 -8.93 -1.26 -5.68
CA LEU A 91 -8.39 -1.79 -4.43
C LEU A 91 -9.49 -1.99 -3.37
N TYR A 92 -10.42 -1.04 -3.25
CA TYR A 92 -11.53 -1.13 -2.32
C TYR A 92 -12.40 -2.36 -2.59
N GLN A 93 -12.64 -2.75 -3.84
CA GLN A 93 -13.41 -3.95 -4.21
C GLN A 93 -12.82 -5.24 -3.63
N PHE A 94 -11.51 -5.32 -3.44
CA PHE A 94 -10.87 -6.47 -2.77
C PHE A 94 -10.98 -6.40 -1.25
N ILE A 95 -11.03 -5.21 -0.67
CA ILE A 95 -11.04 -5.02 0.79
C ILE A 95 -12.46 -4.99 1.35
N GLU A 96 -13.43 -4.47 0.61
CA GLU A 96 -14.83 -4.35 1.06
C GLU A 96 -15.45 -5.69 1.50
N PRO A 97 -15.29 -6.82 0.78
CA PRO A 97 -15.79 -8.11 1.25
C PRO A 97 -15.16 -8.57 2.57
N LEU A 98 -13.87 -8.28 2.78
CA LEU A 98 -13.16 -8.62 4.02
C LEU A 98 -13.67 -7.76 5.19
N LEU A 99 -13.89 -6.46 4.96
CA LEU A 99 -14.48 -5.56 5.96
C LEU A 99 -15.89 -6.01 6.34
N ASN A 100 -16.71 -6.39 5.36
CA ASN A 100 -18.07 -6.90 5.59
C ASN A 100 -18.04 -8.20 6.38
N GLU A 101 -17.13 -9.12 6.06
CA GLU A 101 -16.96 -10.39 6.78
C GLU A 101 -16.63 -10.17 8.26
N VAL A 102 -15.62 -9.34 8.55
CA VAL A 102 -15.20 -9.09 9.95
C VAL A 102 -16.22 -8.26 10.72
N SER A 103 -17.00 -7.40 10.04
CA SER A 103 -18.06 -6.59 10.64
C SER A 103 -19.32 -7.39 10.98
N ALA A 104 -19.54 -8.52 10.30
CA ALA A 104 -20.74 -9.34 10.47
C ALA A 104 -20.93 -9.90 11.90
N SER A 105 -19.83 -9.99 12.68
CA SER A 105 -19.88 -10.42 14.09
C SER A 105 -20.60 -9.42 15.01
N GLY A 106 -20.78 -8.16 14.60
CA GLY A 106 -21.35 -7.08 15.41
C GLY A 106 -20.47 -6.58 16.55
N GLN A 107 -19.32 -7.21 16.79
CA GLN A 107 -18.39 -6.84 17.88
C GLN A 107 -17.42 -5.69 17.49
N GLY A 108 -17.49 -5.25 16.23
CA GLY A 108 -16.55 -4.33 15.66
C GLY A 108 -15.32 -5.05 15.07
N PHE A 109 -14.54 -4.30 14.28
CA PHE A 109 -13.31 -4.82 13.69
C PHE A 109 -12.14 -3.87 13.92
N THR A 110 -10.94 -4.40 13.79
CA THR A 110 -9.68 -3.65 13.82
C THR A 110 -8.94 -3.81 12.51
N LEU A 111 -8.65 -2.69 11.86
CA LEU A 111 -7.78 -2.63 10.69
C LEU A 111 -6.50 -1.87 11.03
N ALA A 112 -5.34 -2.45 10.74
CA ALA A 112 -4.04 -1.81 10.87
C ALA A 112 -3.44 -1.56 9.48
N ASP A 113 -3.27 -0.27 9.10
CA ASP A 113 -2.60 0.16 7.88
C ASP A 113 -1.12 0.40 8.20
N HIS A 114 -0.27 -0.54 7.78
CA HIS A 114 1.14 -0.58 8.15
C HIS A 114 2.04 0.12 7.14
N GLY A 115 2.96 0.98 7.62
CA GLY A 115 3.72 1.86 6.75
C GLY A 115 2.82 2.89 6.07
N ALA A 116 1.82 3.37 6.81
CA ALA A 116 0.70 4.15 6.29
C ALA A 116 1.11 5.42 5.54
N GLY A 117 2.30 5.96 5.79
CA GLY A 117 2.74 7.19 5.17
C GLY A 117 1.80 8.35 5.51
N LYS A 118 1.11 8.90 4.49
CA LYS A 118 0.03 9.88 4.64
C LYS A 118 -1.33 9.22 4.95
N SER A 119 -1.34 7.95 5.26
CA SER A 119 -2.53 7.11 5.48
C SER A 119 -3.59 7.19 4.37
N TYR A 120 -3.11 7.29 3.14
CA TYR A 120 -3.96 7.42 1.96
C TYR A 120 -5.01 6.30 1.90
N LEU A 121 -4.57 5.05 2.07
CA LEU A 121 -5.47 3.89 2.06
C LEU A 121 -6.43 3.92 3.24
N GLY A 122 -5.94 4.15 4.47
CA GLY A 122 -6.77 4.20 5.67
C GLY A 122 -7.90 5.21 5.56
N PHE A 123 -7.61 6.43 5.07
CA PHE A 123 -8.63 7.46 4.85
C PHE A 123 -9.68 7.06 3.81
N ILE A 124 -9.24 6.48 2.70
CA ILE A 124 -10.16 6.01 1.65
C ILE A 124 -11.05 4.88 2.15
N LEU A 125 -10.50 3.92 2.88
CA LEU A 125 -11.27 2.83 3.48
C LEU A 125 -12.30 3.37 4.47
N TYR A 126 -11.91 4.34 5.31
CA TYR A 126 -12.84 4.99 6.23
C TYR A 126 -14.00 5.64 5.49
N ASP A 127 -13.69 6.46 4.50
CA ASP A 127 -14.69 7.22 3.75
C ASP A 127 -15.66 6.29 2.99
N LEU A 128 -15.13 5.31 2.26
CA LEU A 128 -15.96 4.39 1.48
C LEU A 128 -16.75 3.41 2.36
N PHE A 129 -16.18 2.94 3.47
CA PHE A 129 -16.86 1.96 4.31
C PHE A 129 -17.83 2.62 5.29
N PHE A 130 -17.40 3.58 6.10
CA PHE A 130 -18.25 4.18 7.12
C PHE A 130 -19.18 5.27 6.59
N ASN A 131 -18.71 6.14 5.68
CA ASN A 131 -19.50 7.26 5.22
C ASN A 131 -20.38 6.90 4.03
N VAL A 132 -19.95 6.00 3.14
CA VAL A 132 -20.68 5.64 1.92
C VAL A 132 -21.50 4.36 2.14
N ALA A 133 -20.84 3.22 2.41
CA ALA A 133 -21.53 1.93 2.44
C ALA A 133 -22.40 1.75 3.69
N HIS A 134 -22.00 2.31 4.84
CA HIS A 134 -22.68 2.16 6.13
C HIS A 134 -23.19 3.50 6.69
N GLN A 135 -23.58 4.43 5.84
CA GLN A 135 -24.09 5.73 6.25
C GLN A 135 -25.29 5.58 7.20
N GLY A 136 -25.18 6.20 8.39
CA GLY A 136 -26.24 6.14 9.41
C GLY A 136 -26.32 4.83 10.20
N GLN A 137 -25.53 3.81 9.88
CA GLN A 137 -25.47 2.56 10.64
C GLN A 137 -24.43 2.64 11.77
N LYS A 138 -24.72 1.99 12.89
CA LYS A 138 -23.77 1.85 14.00
C LYS A 138 -22.78 0.70 13.72
N THR A 139 -22.05 0.79 12.62
CA THR A 139 -21.00 -0.20 12.32
C THR A 139 -19.83 0.05 13.25
N ALA A 140 -19.52 -0.90 14.11
CA ALA A 140 -18.36 -0.82 14.99
C ALA A 140 -17.10 -1.21 14.23
N GLY A 141 -16.03 -0.43 14.35
CA GLY A 141 -14.75 -0.71 13.73
C GLY A 141 -13.77 0.43 13.96
N HIS A 142 -12.47 0.13 13.91
CA HIS A 142 -11.42 1.13 14.13
C HIS A 142 -10.26 0.89 13.16
N ILE A 143 -9.73 1.97 12.57
CA ILE A 143 -8.60 1.94 11.65
C ILE A 143 -7.40 2.59 12.34
N TYR A 144 -6.28 1.87 12.39
CA TYR A 144 -5.01 2.33 12.92
C TYR A 144 -4.02 2.55 11.79
N GLY A 145 -3.56 3.77 11.60
CA GLY A 145 -2.43 4.09 10.72
C GLY A 145 -1.13 4.00 11.51
N ILE A 146 -0.21 3.12 11.12
CA ILE A 146 1.09 2.91 11.79
C ILE A 146 2.19 3.45 10.89
N GLU A 147 2.96 4.43 11.36
CA GLU A 147 4.01 5.10 10.61
C GLU A 147 5.14 5.53 11.54
N THR A 148 6.38 5.38 11.10
CA THR A 148 7.58 5.75 11.87
C THR A 148 7.93 7.24 11.82
N ARG A 149 7.41 7.97 10.82
CA ARG A 149 7.67 9.39 10.63
C ARG A 149 6.63 10.23 11.35
N ALA A 150 7.03 10.83 12.47
CA ALA A 150 6.15 11.62 13.34
C ALA A 150 5.40 12.73 12.60
N GLU A 151 6.06 13.44 11.67
CA GLU A 151 5.45 14.53 10.90
C GLU A 151 4.29 14.06 10.01
N LEU A 152 4.28 12.79 9.56
CA LEU A 152 3.17 12.23 8.80
C LEU A 152 2.03 11.79 9.70
N VAL A 153 2.36 11.23 10.85
CA VAL A 153 1.38 10.86 11.89
C VAL A 153 0.60 12.11 12.34
N ASP A 154 1.29 13.21 12.63
CA ASP A 154 0.67 14.46 13.09
C ASP A 154 -0.23 15.08 12.01
N LYS A 155 0.21 15.07 10.75
CA LYS A 155 -0.61 15.52 9.62
C LYS A 155 -1.87 14.67 9.45
N SER A 156 -1.74 13.36 9.60
CA SER A 156 -2.87 12.44 9.48
C SER A 156 -3.86 12.62 10.64
N ARG A 157 -3.37 12.80 11.88
CA ARG A 157 -4.22 13.13 13.03
C ARG A 157 -5.00 14.44 12.81
N ALA A 158 -4.31 15.49 12.34
CA ALA A 158 -4.95 16.77 12.06
C ALA A 158 -6.02 16.66 10.96
N LEU A 159 -5.75 15.88 9.91
CA LEU A 159 -6.71 15.65 8.82
C LEU A 159 -7.93 14.87 9.31
N ALA A 160 -7.73 13.78 10.05
CA ALA A 160 -8.84 12.99 10.62
C ALA A 160 -9.72 13.84 11.55
N GLY A 161 -9.11 14.69 12.39
CA GLY A 161 -9.83 15.63 13.25
C GLY A 161 -10.68 16.62 12.47
N ARG A 162 -10.14 17.23 11.41
CA ARG A 162 -10.90 18.15 10.54
C ARG A 162 -12.08 17.47 9.84
N LEU A 163 -11.90 16.22 9.40
CA LEU A 163 -12.93 15.46 8.70
C LEU A 163 -13.94 14.77 9.63
N GLY A 164 -13.73 14.83 10.95
CA GLY A 164 -14.58 14.14 11.91
C GLY A 164 -14.47 12.60 11.87
N PHE A 165 -13.33 12.07 11.41
CA PHE A 165 -13.08 10.62 11.31
C PHE A 165 -12.70 10.04 12.68
N ALA A 166 -13.68 9.96 13.58
CA ALA A 166 -13.48 9.59 14.98
C ALA A 166 -13.01 8.13 15.20
N ARG A 167 -13.12 7.26 14.20
CA ARG A 167 -12.72 5.85 14.27
C ARG A 167 -11.37 5.59 13.58
N MET A 168 -10.51 6.60 13.57
CA MET A 168 -9.13 6.50 13.11
C MET A 168 -8.17 6.92 14.21
N SER A 169 -7.10 6.16 14.38
CA SER A 169 -5.97 6.50 15.22
C SER A 169 -4.68 6.39 14.42
N PHE A 170 -3.70 7.23 14.76
CA PHE A 170 -2.41 7.23 14.08
C PHE A 170 -1.30 7.08 15.11
N LEU A 171 -0.50 6.05 14.96
CA LEU A 171 0.53 5.64 15.91
C LEU A 171 1.91 5.87 15.29
N ASN A 172 2.76 6.61 16.02
CA ASN A 172 4.16 6.80 15.63
C ASN A 172 5.01 5.66 16.20
N LEU A 173 4.95 4.51 15.56
CA LEU A 173 5.57 3.27 16.05
C LEU A 173 6.33 2.55 14.93
N SER A 174 7.45 1.93 15.31
CA SER A 174 8.07 0.87 14.50
C SER A 174 7.26 -0.41 14.59
N VAL A 175 7.57 -1.40 13.74
CA VAL A 175 6.91 -2.72 13.77
C VAL A 175 7.02 -3.39 15.13
N GLN A 176 8.23 -3.41 15.69
CA GLN A 176 8.49 -4.03 16.98
C GLN A 176 7.69 -3.33 18.10
N GLN A 177 7.66 -2.01 18.07
CA GLN A 177 6.87 -1.22 19.02
C GLN A 177 5.37 -1.47 18.84
N ALA A 178 4.87 -1.48 17.59
CA ALA A 178 3.47 -1.72 17.29
C ALA A 178 3.02 -3.12 17.72
N THR A 179 3.86 -4.14 17.54
CA THR A 179 3.57 -5.51 17.94
C THR A 179 3.41 -5.62 19.47
N ALA A 180 4.23 -4.91 20.23
CA ALA A 180 4.25 -4.93 21.69
C ALA A 180 3.34 -3.86 22.34
N SER A 181 2.79 -2.93 21.56
CA SER A 181 2.03 -1.78 22.07
C SER A 181 0.69 -2.18 22.68
N ALA A 182 0.39 -1.61 23.83
CA ALA A 182 -0.94 -1.68 24.46
C ALA A 182 -1.99 -0.76 23.78
N GLU A 183 -1.55 0.16 22.90
CA GLU A 183 -2.46 1.01 22.12
C GLU A 183 -3.17 0.24 21.01
N LEU A 184 -2.65 -0.92 20.64
CA LEU A 184 -3.24 -1.84 19.68
C LEU A 184 -3.82 -3.06 20.40
N PRO A 185 -4.97 -3.57 19.95
CA PRO A 185 -5.52 -4.80 20.52
C PRO A 185 -4.56 -5.99 20.35
N PRO A 186 -4.68 -7.04 21.16
CA PRO A 186 -3.84 -8.22 21.05
C PRO A 186 -3.96 -8.92 19.70
N THR A 187 -5.14 -8.89 19.09
CA THR A 187 -5.42 -9.40 17.74
C THR A 187 -5.92 -8.28 16.83
N VAL A 188 -5.65 -8.39 15.53
CA VAL A 188 -6.09 -7.44 14.51
C VAL A 188 -6.82 -8.21 13.42
N ASP A 189 -7.98 -7.73 12.96
CA ASP A 189 -8.75 -8.46 11.93
C ASP A 189 -8.12 -8.33 10.55
N ILE A 190 -7.75 -7.11 10.17
CA ILE A 190 -7.19 -6.84 8.83
C ILE A 190 -5.89 -6.05 8.96
N VAL A 191 -4.85 -6.50 8.27
CA VAL A 191 -3.61 -5.73 8.07
C VAL A 191 -3.52 -5.33 6.61
N THR A 192 -3.32 -4.04 6.37
CA THR A 192 -3.03 -3.50 5.03
C THR A 192 -1.63 -2.94 4.96
N ALA A 193 -0.98 -3.06 3.80
CA ALA A 193 0.29 -2.42 3.51
C ALA A 193 0.34 -2.01 2.04
N LEU A 194 0.03 -0.74 1.79
CA LEU A 194 0.05 -0.15 0.46
C LEU A 194 1.36 0.65 0.30
N HIS A 195 2.17 0.28 -0.69
CA HIS A 195 3.46 0.93 -0.95
C HIS A 195 4.46 0.87 0.23
N ALA A 196 4.34 -0.13 1.08
CA ALA A 196 5.36 -0.47 2.04
C ALA A 196 6.59 -1.01 1.27
N CYS A 197 7.59 -0.15 1.08
CA CYS A 197 8.74 -0.46 0.23
C CYS A 197 9.67 -1.47 0.91
N ASP A 198 10.19 -2.41 0.10
CA ASP A 198 11.22 -3.38 0.47
C ASP A 198 10.88 -4.16 1.76
N THR A 199 11.67 -4.00 2.83
CA THR A 199 11.47 -4.71 4.10
C THR A 199 10.20 -4.33 4.84
N ALA A 200 9.64 -3.16 4.60
CA ALA A 200 8.43 -2.72 5.29
C ALA A 200 7.19 -3.60 4.96
N THR A 201 7.15 -4.24 3.78
CA THR A 201 6.11 -5.25 3.50
C THR A 201 6.31 -6.50 4.35
N ASP A 202 7.57 -6.94 4.54
CA ASP A 202 7.86 -8.11 5.38
C ASP A 202 7.58 -7.81 6.85
N ASP A 203 7.84 -6.57 7.26
CA ASP A 203 7.50 -6.08 8.59
C ASP A 203 5.99 -6.09 8.81
N ALA A 204 5.19 -5.68 7.82
CA ALA A 204 3.73 -5.76 7.88
C ALA A 204 3.24 -7.21 7.99
N ILE A 205 3.87 -8.15 7.28
CA ILE A 205 3.59 -9.59 7.39
C ILE A 205 3.92 -10.08 8.80
N ALA A 206 5.11 -9.78 9.31
CA ALA A 206 5.52 -10.17 10.67
C ALA A 206 4.57 -9.64 11.74
N PHE A 207 4.15 -8.37 11.63
CA PHE A 207 3.14 -7.77 12.49
C PHE A 207 1.79 -8.52 12.40
N GLY A 208 1.31 -8.78 11.17
CA GLY A 208 0.06 -9.48 10.95
C GLY A 208 0.08 -10.91 11.52
N LEU A 209 1.19 -11.63 11.39
CA LEU A 209 1.37 -12.96 11.97
C LEU A 209 1.37 -12.89 13.52
N ALA A 210 2.11 -11.94 14.11
CA ALA A 210 2.18 -11.76 15.55
C ALA A 210 0.82 -11.34 16.16
N LYS A 211 0.06 -10.48 15.46
CA LYS A 211 -1.28 -10.03 15.86
C LYS A 211 -2.40 -10.99 15.40
N GLN A 212 -2.05 -12.16 14.87
CA GLN A 212 -2.98 -13.18 14.40
C GLN A 212 -4.03 -12.65 13.43
N ALA A 213 -3.62 -11.75 12.53
CA ALA A 213 -4.53 -11.11 11.58
C ALA A 213 -5.37 -12.15 10.82
N ARG A 214 -6.67 -11.86 10.69
CA ARG A 214 -7.56 -12.72 9.91
C ARG A 214 -7.31 -12.58 8.41
N HIS A 215 -7.06 -11.35 7.98
CA HIS A 215 -6.76 -11.01 6.59
C HIS A 215 -5.54 -10.10 6.49
N MET A 216 -4.76 -10.27 5.42
CA MET A 216 -3.69 -9.34 5.04
C MET A 216 -3.85 -8.95 3.58
N VAL A 217 -3.74 -7.65 3.29
CA VAL A 217 -3.84 -7.07 1.94
C VAL A 217 -2.58 -6.28 1.66
N LEU A 218 -1.72 -6.82 0.81
CA LEU A 218 -0.37 -6.31 0.60
C LEU A 218 -0.18 -5.91 -0.87
N VAL A 219 0.31 -4.69 -1.09
CA VAL A 219 0.66 -4.18 -2.42
C VAL A 219 2.16 -3.84 -2.44
N PRO A 220 3.03 -4.83 -2.69
CA PRO A 220 4.47 -4.63 -2.73
C PRO A 220 4.86 -3.82 -3.96
N CYS A 221 5.64 -2.74 -3.79
CA CYS A 221 6.00 -1.87 -4.91
C CYS A 221 7.48 -1.93 -5.31
N CYS A 222 8.40 -2.11 -4.38
CA CYS A 222 9.83 -2.18 -4.65
C CYS A 222 10.53 -3.10 -3.65
N GLN A 223 11.37 -4.00 -4.19
CA GLN A 223 12.14 -4.98 -3.43
C GLN A 223 13.56 -5.02 -3.99
N ALA A 224 14.55 -4.78 -3.13
CA ALA A 224 15.95 -4.72 -3.53
C ALA A 224 16.85 -5.73 -2.79
N VAL A 225 16.48 -6.12 -1.58
CA VAL A 225 17.33 -6.94 -0.70
C VAL A 225 17.59 -8.30 -1.31
N VAL A 226 16.55 -9.04 -1.74
CA VAL A 226 16.71 -10.37 -2.35
C VAL A 226 17.56 -10.28 -3.63
N ALA A 227 17.30 -9.28 -4.49
CA ALA A 227 18.12 -9.05 -5.68
C ALA A 227 19.60 -8.82 -5.34
N GLY A 228 19.88 -8.10 -4.24
CA GLY A 228 21.24 -7.87 -3.75
C GLY A 228 21.95 -9.15 -3.32
N VAL A 229 21.25 -10.04 -2.63
CA VAL A 229 21.78 -11.35 -2.22
C VAL A 229 21.98 -12.26 -3.43
N LEU A 230 20.99 -12.37 -4.31
CA LEU A 230 21.07 -13.14 -5.56
C LEU A 230 22.27 -12.73 -6.43
N LYS A 231 22.54 -11.43 -6.50
CA LYS A 231 23.71 -10.90 -7.23
C LYS A 231 25.02 -11.37 -6.60
N LYS A 232 25.13 -11.41 -5.26
CA LYS A 232 26.33 -11.85 -4.54
C LYS A 232 26.54 -13.36 -4.66
N SER A 233 25.51 -14.14 -4.42
CA SER A 233 25.54 -15.61 -4.45
C SER A 233 25.53 -16.17 -5.88
N ARG A 234 25.21 -15.32 -6.89
CA ARG A 234 24.91 -15.73 -8.26
C ARG A 234 23.90 -16.88 -8.33
N ALA A 235 22.98 -16.89 -7.36
CA ALA A 235 21.96 -17.92 -7.16
C ALA A 235 22.50 -19.35 -7.33
N LEU A 236 23.59 -19.64 -6.66
CA LEU A 236 24.33 -20.92 -6.53
C LEU A 236 24.10 -21.95 -7.64
N ASN A 237 22.95 -22.64 -7.61
CA ASN A 237 22.65 -23.71 -8.56
C ASN A 237 22.27 -23.20 -9.95
N LEU A 238 21.53 -22.09 -10.04
CA LEU A 238 21.13 -21.50 -11.32
C LEU A 238 22.30 -20.99 -12.13
N ASN A 239 23.42 -20.63 -11.47
CA ASN A 239 24.64 -20.19 -12.15
C ASN A 239 25.29 -21.27 -13.00
N LYS A 240 24.98 -22.56 -12.74
CA LYS A 240 25.43 -23.70 -13.50
C LYS A 240 24.51 -24.11 -14.65
N THR A 241 23.45 -23.40 -14.86
CA THR A 241 22.43 -23.63 -15.88
C THR A 241 22.37 -22.47 -16.89
N PRO A 242 21.71 -22.61 -18.03
CA PRO A 242 21.48 -21.50 -18.98
C PRO A 242 20.78 -20.31 -18.33
N LEU A 243 20.09 -20.48 -17.19
CA LEU A 243 19.47 -19.37 -16.44
C LEU A 243 20.49 -18.41 -15.82
N ALA A 244 21.81 -18.74 -15.86
CA ALA A 244 22.88 -17.81 -15.51
C ALA A 244 22.82 -16.48 -16.28
N GLU A 245 22.20 -16.47 -17.46
CA GLU A 245 21.94 -15.25 -18.25
C GLU A 245 21.11 -14.19 -17.49
N LEU A 246 20.31 -14.58 -16.50
CA LEU A 246 19.59 -13.64 -15.62
C LEU A 246 20.52 -12.67 -14.88
N TRP A 247 21.76 -13.09 -14.60
CA TRP A 247 22.74 -12.26 -13.87
C TRP A 247 23.56 -11.35 -14.78
N ARG A 248 23.46 -11.52 -16.09
CA ARG A 248 24.22 -10.74 -17.06
C ARG A 248 23.85 -9.27 -17.06
N HIS A 249 22.58 -8.97 -16.82
CA HIS A 249 22.07 -7.61 -16.79
C HIS A 249 21.46 -7.26 -15.44
N PRO A 250 21.86 -6.11 -14.81
CA PRO A 250 21.33 -5.67 -13.52
C PRO A 250 19.79 -5.54 -13.47
N LEU A 251 19.18 -5.20 -14.61
CA LEU A 251 17.73 -5.11 -14.73
C LEU A 251 17.08 -6.48 -14.51
N HIS A 252 17.57 -7.51 -15.20
CA HIS A 252 17.01 -8.87 -15.08
C HIS A 252 17.17 -9.41 -13.65
N THR A 253 18.35 -9.24 -13.03
CA THR A 253 18.58 -9.64 -11.63
C THR A 253 17.60 -8.94 -10.68
N ARG A 254 17.36 -7.64 -10.88
CA ARG A 254 16.45 -6.86 -10.03
C ARG A 254 14.99 -7.33 -10.17
N GLU A 255 14.53 -7.53 -11.39
CA GLU A 255 13.13 -7.95 -11.62
C GLU A 255 12.91 -9.39 -11.12
N PHE A 256 13.84 -10.30 -11.38
CA PHE A 256 13.81 -11.66 -10.83
C PHE A 256 13.82 -11.66 -9.30
N GLY A 257 14.72 -10.88 -8.68
CA GLY A 257 14.77 -10.75 -7.23
C GLY A 257 13.48 -10.16 -6.63
N SER A 258 12.84 -9.23 -7.34
CA SER A 258 11.53 -8.66 -6.94
C SER A 258 10.45 -9.75 -6.94
N GLN A 259 10.36 -10.56 -7.98
CA GLN A 259 9.39 -11.65 -8.09
C GLN A 259 9.65 -12.73 -7.02
N ILE A 260 10.91 -13.17 -6.86
CA ILE A 260 11.26 -14.14 -5.82
C ILE A 260 10.91 -13.64 -4.41
N THR A 261 11.08 -12.34 -4.14
CA THR A 261 10.67 -11.76 -2.85
C THR A 261 9.18 -11.99 -2.59
N ASN A 262 8.32 -11.76 -3.58
CA ASN A 262 6.89 -11.97 -3.43
C ASN A 262 6.51 -13.45 -3.34
N VAL A 263 7.19 -14.33 -4.08
CA VAL A 263 7.05 -15.79 -3.93
C VAL A 263 7.38 -16.24 -2.50
N LEU A 264 8.48 -15.74 -1.91
CA LEU A 264 8.88 -16.07 -0.54
C LEU A 264 7.83 -15.56 0.48
N ARG A 265 7.26 -14.35 0.28
CA ARG A 265 6.17 -13.82 1.10
C ARG A 265 4.92 -14.70 1.04
N CYS A 266 4.52 -15.12 -0.16
CA CYS A 266 3.38 -16.02 -0.34
C CYS A 266 3.61 -17.35 0.36
N LEU A 267 4.78 -17.95 0.20
CA LEU A 267 5.16 -19.21 0.87
C LEU A 267 5.22 -19.05 2.39
N GLN A 268 5.72 -17.92 2.91
CA GLN A 268 5.72 -17.61 4.34
C GLN A 268 4.27 -17.55 4.90
N LEU A 269 3.37 -16.88 4.21
CA LEU A 269 1.97 -16.78 4.60
C LEU A 269 1.27 -18.14 4.54
N GLU A 270 1.48 -18.93 3.47
CA GLU A 270 0.94 -20.30 3.35
C GLU A 270 1.50 -21.21 4.44
N ALA A 271 2.81 -21.14 4.72
CA ALA A 271 3.47 -21.87 5.79
C ALA A 271 3.04 -21.43 7.19
N SER A 272 2.42 -20.25 7.31
CA SER A 272 1.78 -19.74 8.53
C SER A 272 0.28 -20.05 8.58
N GLY A 273 -0.23 -20.89 7.67
CA GLY A 273 -1.60 -21.39 7.67
C GLY A 273 -2.63 -20.52 6.93
N TYR A 274 -2.19 -19.53 6.16
CA TYR A 274 -3.09 -18.69 5.36
C TYR A 274 -3.37 -19.30 3.98
N ASN A 275 -4.56 -19.02 3.45
CA ASN A 275 -4.85 -19.15 2.03
C ASN A 275 -4.39 -17.88 1.34
N VAL A 276 -3.56 -18.00 0.30
CA VAL A 276 -2.97 -16.88 -0.40
C VAL A 276 -3.52 -16.82 -1.83
N THR A 277 -3.92 -15.63 -2.25
CA THR A 277 -4.29 -15.30 -3.62
C THR A 277 -3.41 -14.16 -4.10
N VAL A 278 -2.87 -14.30 -5.30
CA VAL A 278 -2.09 -13.26 -5.96
C VAL A 278 -2.84 -12.82 -7.21
N THR A 279 -3.04 -11.52 -7.37
CA THR A 279 -3.72 -10.94 -8.52
C THR A 279 -3.13 -9.58 -8.89
N GLU A 280 -3.59 -9.01 -9.98
CA GLU A 280 -3.22 -7.65 -10.38
C GLU A 280 -4.14 -6.63 -9.73
N LEU A 281 -3.56 -5.56 -9.19
CA LEU A 281 -4.32 -4.44 -8.64
C LEU A 281 -4.96 -3.58 -9.73
N VAL A 282 -4.25 -3.36 -10.85
CA VAL A 282 -4.74 -2.61 -12.02
C VAL A 282 -4.12 -3.24 -13.26
N GLY A 283 -4.72 -3.06 -14.45
CA GLY A 283 -4.14 -3.60 -15.68
C GLY A 283 -2.67 -3.19 -15.85
N TRP A 284 -1.85 -4.09 -16.33
CA TRP A 284 -0.38 -3.94 -16.47
C TRP A 284 0.05 -2.75 -17.34
N GLU A 285 -0.85 -2.25 -18.18
CA GLU A 285 -0.68 -1.01 -18.94
C GLU A 285 -0.46 0.24 -18.09
N HIS A 286 -0.79 0.15 -16.78
CA HIS A 286 -0.67 1.27 -15.85
C HIS A 286 0.54 1.17 -14.91
N SER A 287 1.02 -0.03 -14.63
CA SER A 287 2.19 -0.28 -13.79
C SER A 287 2.72 -1.70 -13.96
N MET A 288 4.02 -1.85 -14.15
CA MET A 288 4.69 -3.16 -14.14
C MET A 288 4.80 -3.76 -12.72
N LYS A 289 4.62 -2.95 -11.68
CA LYS A 289 4.63 -3.37 -10.27
C LYS A 289 3.23 -3.19 -9.70
N ASN A 290 2.41 -4.21 -9.88
CA ASN A 290 0.97 -4.16 -9.80
C ASN A 290 0.41 -5.37 -9.05
N GLU A 291 1.27 -6.08 -8.33
CA GLU A 291 0.90 -7.30 -7.63
C GLU A 291 0.13 -6.97 -6.34
N LEU A 292 -0.99 -7.64 -6.15
CA LEU A 292 -1.79 -7.63 -4.95
C LEU A 292 -1.77 -9.02 -4.34
N ILE A 293 -1.27 -9.13 -3.12
CA ILE A 293 -1.25 -10.37 -2.32
C ILE A 293 -2.37 -10.27 -1.28
N LEU A 294 -3.31 -11.18 -1.37
CA LEU A 294 -4.41 -11.34 -0.42
C LEU A 294 -4.17 -12.63 0.38
N ALA A 295 -4.10 -12.54 1.69
CA ALA A 295 -3.97 -13.69 2.58
C ALA A 295 -5.13 -13.71 3.58
N SER A 296 -5.79 -14.85 3.69
CA SER A 296 -6.92 -15.05 4.60
C SER A 296 -6.72 -16.30 5.44
N ARG A 297 -6.89 -16.18 6.75
CA ARG A 297 -6.76 -17.30 7.69
C ARG A 297 -8.05 -18.11 7.66
N PRO A 298 -8.01 -19.38 7.25
CA PRO A 298 -9.19 -20.23 7.25
C PRO A 298 -9.61 -20.61 8.68
N ALA A 299 -10.89 -20.85 8.90
CA ALA A 299 -11.40 -21.30 10.21
C ALA A 299 -10.73 -22.61 10.67
N THR A 300 -10.41 -23.49 9.73
CA THR A 300 -9.68 -24.74 10.00
C THR A 300 -8.42 -24.77 9.14
N PRO A 301 -7.22 -24.57 9.71
CA PRO A 301 -5.96 -24.67 8.98
C PRO A 301 -5.72 -26.09 8.47
N ASN A 302 -5.19 -26.22 7.26
CA ASN A 302 -4.79 -27.50 6.69
C ASN A 302 -3.30 -27.75 6.99
N ALA A 303 -3.03 -28.57 8.00
CA ALA A 303 -1.66 -28.85 8.46
C ALA A 303 -0.76 -29.47 7.35
N ALA A 304 -1.30 -30.29 6.46
CA ALA A 304 -0.54 -30.85 5.35
C ALA A 304 -0.12 -29.79 4.34
N LYS A 305 -1.05 -28.87 3.97
CA LYS A 305 -0.76 -27.74 3.09
C LYS A 305 0.27 -26.80 3.70
N THR A 306 0.13 -26.49 4.99
CA THR A 306 1.06 -25.64 5.76
C THR A 306 2.47 -26.22 5.75
N ARG A 307 2.62 -27.54 6.05
CA ARG A 307 3.92 -28.23 6.03
C ARG A 307 4.55 -28.22 4.64
N ALA A 308 3.78 -28.57 3.61
CA ALA A 308 4.26 -28.55 2.23
C ALA A 308 4.71 -27.15 1.77
N ALA A 309 4.06 -26.07 2.23
CA ALA A 309 4.48 -24.70 1.98
C ALA A 309 5.79 -24.38 2.70
N GLN A 310 5.95 -24.82 3.94
CA GLN A 310 7.19 -24.66 4.71
C GLN A 310 8.39 -25.37 4.04
N GLU A 311 8.19 -26.58 3.55
CA GLU A 311 9.22 -27.34 2.83
C GLU A 311 9.62 -26.61 1.54
N ARG A 312 8.65 -26.13 0.75
CA ARG A 312 8.92 -25.33 -0.47
C ARG A 312 9.64 -24.02 -0.15
N LEU A 313 9.27 -23.32 0.93
CA LEU A 313 9.95 -22.10 1.37
C LEU A 313 11.44 -22.37 1.63
N GLN A 314 11.75 -23.42 2.39
CA GLN A 314 13.13 -23.80 2.70
C GLN A 314 13.90 -24.22 1.45
N GLN A 315 13.27 -24.98 0.56
CA GLN A 315 13.87 -25.38 -0.69
C GLN A 315 14.24 -24.20 -1.58
N VAL A 316 13.33 -23.22 -1.76
CA VAL A 316 13.61 -22.00 -2.54
C VAL A 316 14.75 -21.19 -1.94
N LEU A 317 14.76 -21.01 -0.61
CA LEU A 317 15.84 -20.31 0.09
C LEU A 317 17.20 -21.01 -0.10
N GLN A 318 17.22 -22.34 -0.06
CA GLN A 318 18.44 -23.13 -0.23
C GLN A 318 18.93 -23.11 -1.68
N GLU A 319 18.07 -23.40 -2.65
CA GLU A 319 18.44 -23.50 -4.08
C GLU A 319 18.95 -22.17 -4.65
N LEU A 320 18.38 -21.06 -4.19
CA LEU A 320 18.76 -19.72 -4.61
C LEU A 320 19.90 -19.11 -3.77
N GLY A 321 20.43 -19.83 -2.77
CA GLY A 321 21.49 -19.32 -1.89
C GLY A 321 21.04 -18.13 -1.03
N LEU A 322 19.79 -18.14 -0.59
CA LEU A 322 19.14 -17.09 0.21
C LEU A 322 19.05 -17.45 1.70
N ALA A 323 19.84 -18.40 2.18
CA ALA A 323 19.80 -18.90 3.56
C ALA A 323 19.96 -17.77 4.61
N GLU A 324 20.74 -16.72 4.31
CA GLU A 324 20.90 -15.55 5.18
C GLU A 324 19.59 -14.78 5.41
N LEU A 325 18.61 -14.93 4.51
CA LEU A 325 17.28 -14.32 4.62
C LEU A 325 16.27 -15.21 5.36
N GLY A 326 16.66 -16.40 5.82
CA GLY A 326 15.77 -17.33 6.50
C GLY A 326 15.03 -16.73 7.70
N LYS A 327 15.69 -15.87 8.48
CA LYS A 327 15.05 -15.17 9.60
C LYS A 327 13.98 -14.19 9.16
N ARG A 328 14.15 -13.54 7.99
CA ARG A 328 13.20 -12.58 7.44
C ARG A 328 11.89 -13.24 7.01
N PHE A 329 11.99 -14.45 6.45
CA PHE A 329 10.85 -15.24 6.01
C PHE A 329 10.51 -16.35 7.01
N ALA A 330 10.88 -16.17 8.29
CA ALA A 330 10.58 -17.16 9.33
C ALA A 330 9.07 -17.34 9.47
N VAL A 331 8.66 -18.57 9.66
CA VAL A 331 7.29 -18.95 10.00
C VAL A 331 7.15 -18.83 11.50
N SER A 332 6.19 -18.02 11.98
CA SER A 332 5.84 -18.02 13.39
C SER A 332 5.32 -19.40 13.75
N ALA A 333 5.89 -20.04 14.77
CA ALA A 333 5.31 -21.26 15.28
C ALA A 333 3.85 -20.96 15.67
N ALA A 334 2.90 -21.69 15.08
CA ALA A 334 1.51 -21.60 15.47
C ALA A 334 1.43 -21.93 16.97
N ALA A 335 1.04 -20.94 17.77
CA ALA A 335 0.75 -21.13 19.17
C ALA A 335 -0.54 -21.93 19.36
#